data_2df06085d27e31d970bff12c07ec270a
#
_entry.id   2df06085d27e31d970bff12c07ec270a
#
_cell.length_a   1.000
_cell.length_b   1.000
_cell.length_c   1.000
_cell.angle_alpha   90.00
_cell.angle_beta   90.00
_cell.angle_gamma   90.00
#
_symmetry.space_group_name_H-M   'P 1'
#
loop_
_entity.id
_entity.type
_entity.pdbx_description
1 polymer ?
#
loop_
_entity_poly.entity_id
_entity_poly.type
_entity_poly.pdbx_seq_one_letter_code
_entity_poly.pdbx_strand_id
1 'polypeptide(L)'
;MTMVRPFAPADLDRVMEIWLAANLQAHCFVPAEYWTGNAPQVRRQLPQAELHVYEAGGAVLGFAGLQGDYLAGIFVDGPARGRGVGRQLLDRCKALHPVLTLHVYRQNPRAAAFYRREGFAVAAEGIDPDTGQPELTMVWRRAD
;
A
#
# COMPACT_ATOMS: atom_id res chain seq x y z
N MET A 1 -13.96 4.67 -17.75
CA MET A 1 -12.99 5.72 -17.42
C MET A 1 -12.24 5.35 -16.15
N THR A 2 -10.96 5.58 -16.11
CA THR A 2 -10.12 5.28 -14.95
C THR A 2 -9.57 6.59 -14.37
N MET A 3 -9.43 6.64 -13.04
CA MET A 3 -8.83 7.81 -12.39
C MET A 3 -8.29 7.48 -11.01
N VAL A 4 -7.24 8.18 -10.61
CA VAL A 4 -6.79 8.22 -9.22
C VAL A 4 -7.39 9.49 -8.61
N ARG A 5 -8.04 9.35 -7.48
CA ARG A 5 -8.71 10.45 -6.79
C ARG A 5 -8.55 10.33 -5.28
N PRO A 6 -8.82 11.41 -4.53
CA PRO A 6 -8.82 11.33 -3.08
C PRO A 6 -9.90 10.36 -2.57
N PHE A 7 -9.62 9.76 -1.41
CA PHE A 7 -10.56 8.92 -0.69
C PHE A 7 -11.77 9.73 -0.23
N ALA A 8 -12.96 9.12 -0.34
CA ALA A 8 -14.19 9.66 0.24
C ALA A 8 -14.74 8.67 1.27
N PRO A 9 -15.48 9.13 2.30
CA PRO A 9 -16.01 8.23 3.33
C PRO A 9 -16.81 7.04 2.79
N ALA A 10 -17.49 7.20 1.67
CA ALA A 10 -18.23 6.12 1.02
C ALA A 10 -17.34 4.98 0.51
N ASP A 11 -16.03 5.21 0.36
CA ASP A 11 -15.08 4.21 -0.12
C ASP A 11 -14.60 3.26 0.99
N LEU A 12 -14.90 3.56 2.26
CA LEU A 12 -14.26 2.87 3.39
C LEU A 12 -14.48 1.36 3.38
N ASP A 13 -15.70 0.90 3.15
CA ASP A 13 -15.99 -0.54 3.14
C ASP A 13 -15.20 -1.27 2.07
N ARG A 14 -15.13 -0.69 0.87
CA ARG A 14 -14.40 -1.28 -0.24
C ARG A 14 -12.89 -1.27 -0.01
N VAL A 15 -12.37 -0.17 0.52
CA VAL A 15 -10.94 -0.05 0.86
C VAL A 15 -10.56 -1.11 1.90
N MET A 16 -11.40 -1.34 2.89
CA MET A 16 -11.15 -2.37 3.91
C MET A 16 -11.17 -3.78 3.33
N GLU A 17 -12.07 -4.07 2.39
CA GLU A 17 -12.07 -5.36 1.68
C GLU A 17 -10.74 -5.58 0.95
N ILE A 18 -10.27 -4.57 0.22
CA ILE A 18 -9.03 -4.66 -0.54
C ILE A 18 -7.83 -4.83 0.40
N TRP A 19 -7.81 -4.05 1.50
CA TRP A 19 -6.73 -4.13 2.48
C TRP A 19 -6.60 -5.54 3.05
N LEU A 20 -7.71 -6.12 3.50
CA LEU A 20 -7.69 -7.44 4.13
C LEU A 20 -7.32 -8.53 3.12
N ALA A 21 -7.96 -8.54 1.96
CA ALA A 21 -7.70 -9.55 0.94
C ALA A 21 -6.26 -9.52 0.43
N ALA A 22 -5.72 -8.32 0.21
CA ALA A 22 -4.35 -8.16 -0.27
C ALA A 22 -3.34 -8.65 0.77
N ASN A 23 -3.55 -8.35 2.05
CA ASN A 23 -2.64 -8.81 3.10
C ASN A 23 -2.72 -10.32 3.30
N LEU A 24 -3.91 -10.90 3.31
CA LEU A 24 -4.07 -12.35 3.44
C LEU A 24 -3.38 -13.10 2.30
N GLN A 25 -3.41 -12.55 1.09
CA GLN A 25 -2.80 -13.18 -0.07
C GLN A 25 -1.29 -12.94 -0.12
N ALA A 26 -0.84 -11.71 0.07
CA ALA A 26 0.59 -11.37 -0.09
C ALA A 26 1.44 -11.77 1.12
N HIS A 27 0.85 -11.85 2.29
CA HIS A 27 1.57 -12.04 3.54
C HIS A 27 1.13 -13.31 4.27
N CYS A 28 1.05 -14.43 3.54
CA CYS A 28 0.60 -15.72 4.08
C CYS A 28 1.55 -16.29 5.15
N PHE A 29 2.78 -15.76 5.27
CA PHE A 29 3.74 -16.11 6.31
C PHE A 29 3.40 -15.47 7.67
N VAL A 30 2.42 -14.56 7.71
CA VAL A 30 1.87 -13.98 8.94
C VAL A 30 0.50 -14.63 9.18
N PRO A 31 0.17 -15.08 10.41
CA PRO A 31 -1.12 -15.69 10.67
C PRO A 31 -2.30 -14.81 10.27
N ALA A 32 -3.32 -15.41 9.68
CA ALA A 32 -4.49 -14.66 9.21
C ALA A 32 -5.15 -13.84 10.32
N GLU A 33 -5.12 -14.35 11.56
CA GLU A 33 -5.70 -13.68 12.72
C GLU A 33 -5.07 -12.33 13.02
N TYR A 34 -3.80 -12.14 12.66
CA TYR A 34 -3.15 -10.85 12.80
C TYR A 34 -3.87 -9.79 11.97
N TRP A 35 -4.18 -10.13 10.72
CA TRP A 35 -4.85 -9.20 9.81
C TRP A 35 -6.31 -8.98 10.19
N THR A 36 -7.05 -10.07 10.44
CA THR A 36 -8.46 -9.96 10.82
C THR A 36 -8.62 -9.29 12.17
N GLY A 37 -7.70 -9.55 13.11
CA GLY A 37 -7.74 -8.93 14.44
C GLY A 37 -7.43 -7.44 14.43
N ASN A 38 -6.63 -6.97 13.49
CA ASN A 38 -6.28 -5.57 13.36
C ASN A 38 -7.26 -4.78 12.48
N ALA A 39 -8.14 -5.46 11.75
CA ALA A 39 -9.07 -4.80 10.83
C ALA A 39 -9.92 -3.69 11.47
N PRO A 40 -10.51 -3.88 12.66
CA PRO A 40 -11.29 -2.81 13.29
C PRO A 40 -10.48 -1.55 13.58
N GLN A 41 -9.22 -1.71 14.01
CA GLN A 41 -8.33 -0.59 14.28
C GLN A 41 -7.93 0.13 12.99
N VAL A 42 -7.57 -0.63 11.97
CA VAL A 42 -7.22 -0.08 10.65
C VAL A 42 -8.39 0.70 10.07
N ARG A 43 -9.61 0.16 10.20
CA ARG A 43 -10.82 0.83 9.74
C ARG A 43 -10.99 2.21 10.38
N ARG A 44 -10.63 2.34 11.65
CA ARG A 44 -10.70 3.63 12.36
C ARG A 44 -9.59 4.58 11.95
N GLN A 45 -8.41 4.05 11.62
CA GLN A 45 -7.23 4.86 11.29
C GLN A 45 -7.20 5.36 9.85
N LEU A 46 -7.70 4.56 8.90
CA LEU A 46 -7.61 4.89 7.48
C LEU A 46 -8.20 6.25 7.13
N PRO A 47 -9.40 6.64 7.61
CA PRO A 47 -9.94 7.95 7.26
C PRO A 47 -9.12 9.14 7.76
N GLN A 48 -8.18 8.91 8.70
CA GLN A 48 -7.33 9.96 9.26
C GLN A 48 -6.00 10.10 8.51
N ALA A 49 -5.70 9.17 7.59
CA ALA A 49 -4.50 9.20 6.78
C ALA A 49 -4.78 9.86 5.43
N GLU A 50 -3.70 10.19 4.70
CA GLU A 50 -3.85 10.61 3.32
C GLU A 50 -4.07 9.37 2.47
N LEU A 51 -5.23 9.26 1.82
CA LEU A 51 -5.57 8.11 0.98
C LEU A 51 -5.91 8.56 -0.42
N HIS A 52 -5.41 7.80 -1.39
CA HIS A 52 -5.75 7.95 -2.81
C HIS A 52 -6.31 6.63 -3.29
N VAL A 53 -7.41 6.68 -4.03
CA VAL A 53 -8.05 5.48 -4.57
C VAL A 53 -7.99 5.48 -6.09
N TYR A 54 -7.91 4.28 -6.66
CA TYR A 54 -7.99 4.07 -8.10
C TYR A 54 -9.40 3.57 -8.43
N GLU A 55 -10.08 4.33 -9.26
CA GLU A 55 -11.45 4.00 -9.67
C GLU A 55 -11.50 3.71 -11.16
N ALA A 56 -12.21 2.66 -11.53
CA ALA A 56 -12.45 2.31 -12.93
C ALA A 56 -13.89 1.85 -13.06
N GLY A 57 -14.64 2.47 -13.98
CA GLY A 57 -16.03 2.12 -14.22
C GLY A 57 -16.93 2.22 -13.00
N GLY A 58 -16.64 3.16 -12.10
CA GLY A 58 -17.40 3.35 -10.87
C GLY A 58 -16.99 2.43 -9.71
N ALA A 59 -15.99 1.58 -9.90
CA ALA A 59 -15.53 0.65 -8.87
C ALA A 59 -14.12 1.00 -8.41
N VAL A 60 -13.88 0.97 -7.09
CA VAL A 60 -12.55 1.14 -6.53
C VAL A 60 -11.80 -0.18 -6.64
N LEU A 61 -10.63 -0.16 -7.27
CA LEU A 61 -9.81 -1.34 -7.54
C LEU A 61 -8.49 -1.34 -6.78
N GLY A 62 -8.15 -0.26 -6.10
CA GLY A 62 -6.93 -0.17 -5.33
C GLY A 62 -6.86 1.14 -4.57
N PHE A 63 -5.89 1.22 -3.65
CA PHE A 63 -5.64 2.46 -2.92
C PHE A 63 -4.21 2.52 -2.41
N ALA A 64 -3.77 3.74 -2.10
CA ALA A 64 -2.50 4.02 -1.44
C ALA A 64 -2.76 4.81 -0.18
N GLY A 65 -2.02 4.52 0.89
CA GLY A 65 -2.15 5.23 2.16
C GLY A 65 -0.83 5.81 2.61
N LEU A 66 -0.85 7.05 3.08
CA LEU A 66 0.34 7.78 3.51
C LEU A 66 0.10 8.48 4.84
N GLN A 67 1.20 8.62 5.61
CA GLN A 67 1.27 9.49 6.77
C GLN A 67 2.54 10.32 6.62
N GLY A 68 2.39 11.61 6.28
CA GLY A 68 3.53 12.42 5.89
C GLY A 68 4.20 11.82 4.67
N ASP A 69 5.52 11.64 4.71
CA ASP A 69 6.28 11.02 3.62
C ASP A 69 6.35 9.49 3.73
N TYR A 70 5.71 8.91 4.74
CA TYR A 70 5.67 7.46 4.91
C TYR A 70 4.52 6.85 4.11
N LEU A 71 4.87 6.01 3.15
CA LEU A 71 3.90 5.25 2.36
C LEU A 71 3.57 3.96 3.12
N ALA A 72 2.41 3.92 3.75
CA ALA A 72 1.99 2.77 4.54
C ALA A 72 1.74 1.55 3.66
N GLY A 73 1.31 1.76 2.42
CA GLY A 73 1.15 0.68 1.47
C GLY A 73 0.37 1.07 0.24
N ILE A 74 0.51 0.21 -0.78
CA ILE A 74 -0.31 0.24 -1.99
C ILE A 74 -0.99 -1.12 -2.09
N PHE A 75 -2.31 -1.11 -2.20
CA PHE A 75 -3.12 -2.31 -2.18
C PHE A 75 -3.99 -2.35 -3.42
N VAL A 76 -3.96 -3.47 -4.14
CA VAL A 76 -4.69 -3.64 -5.40
C VAL A 76 -5.57 -4.88 -5.31
N ASP A 77 -6.82 -4.76 -5.75
CA ASP A 77 -7.73 -5.89 -5.84
C ASP A 77 -7.13 -6.96 -6.76
N GLY A 78 -7.22 -8.24 -6.33
CA GLY A 78 -6.58 -9.34 -7.04
C GLY A 78 -6.84 -9.36 -8.55
N PRO A 79 -8.10 -9.31 -9.00
CA PRO A 79 -8.41 -9.33 -10.44
C PRO A 79 -7.85 -8.14 -11.22
N ALA A 80 -7.54 -7.03 -10.54
CA ALA A 80 -7.00 -5.83 -11.17
C ALA A 80 -5.48 -5.78 -11.21
N ARG A 81 -4.80 -6.78 -10.64
CA ARG A 81 -3.33 -6.84 -10.64
C ARG A 81 -2.79 -6.98 -12.07
N GLY A 82 -1.58 -6.45 -12.27
CA GLY A 82 -0.91 -6.53 -13.56
C GLY A 82 -1.44 -5.56 -14.60
N ARG A 83 -2.28 -4.61 -14.20
CA ARG A 83 -2.89 -3.61 -15.10
C ARG A 83 -2.38 -2.19 -14.88
N GLY A 84 -1.31 -2.04 -14.10
CA GLY A 84 -0.73 -0.72 -13.83
C GLY A 84 -1.44 0.09 -12.76
N VAL A 85 -2.36 -0.49 -12.00
CA VAL A 85 -3.08 0.21 -10.93
C VAL A 85 -2.12 0.70 -9.85
N GLY A 86 -1.24 -0.19 -9.37
CA GLY A 86 -0.26 0.16 -8.35
C GLY A 86 0.68 1.26 -8.79
N ARG A 87 1.14 1.22 -10.04
CA ARG A 87 2.01 2.24 -10.60
C ARG A 87 1.34 3.59 -10.65
N GLN A 88 0.09 3.65 -11.09
CA GLN A 88 -0.65 4.90 -11.16
C GLN A 88 -0.89 5.51 -9.78
N LEU A 89 -1.18 4.66 -8.79
CA LEU A 89 -1.31 5.11 -7.40
C LEU A 89 0.02 5.66 -6.89
N LEU A 90 1.11 4.95 -7.16
CA LEU A 90 2.44 5.38 -6.75
C LEU A 90 2.85 6.68 -7.44
N ASP A 91 2.54 6.84 -8.72
CA ASP A 91 2.85 8.06 -9.45
C ASP A 91 2.13 9.27 -8.83
N ARG A 92 0.90 9.09 -8.35
CA ARG A 92 0.18 10.15 -7.62
C ARG A 92 0.91 10.49 -6.32
N CYS A 93 1.38 9.50 -5.58
CA CYS A 93 2.13 9.74 -4.34
C CYS A 93 3.42 10.49 -4.63
N LYS A 94 4.13 10.10 -5.68
CA LYS A 94 5.38 10.77 -6.10
C LYS A 94 5.15 12.21 -6.52
N ALA A 95 4.00 12.50 -7.13
CA ALA A 95 3.67 13.86 -7.53
C ALA A 95 3.44 14.79 -6.33
N LEU A 96 2.95 14.24 -5.23
CA LEU A 96 2.58 15.01 -4.03
C LEU A 96 3.67 15.07 -2.97
N HIS A 97 4.65 14.16 -3.03
CA HIS A 97 5.71 14.05 -2.00
C HIS A 97 7.08 13.99 -2.65
N PRO A 98 8.06 14.81 -2.20
CA PRO A 98 9.42 14.80 -2.77
C PRO A 98 10.24 13.60 -2.31
N VAL A 99 9.83 12.95 -1.23
CA VAL A 99 10.47 11.77 -0.65
C VAL A 99 9.38 10.81 -0.21
N LEU A 100 9.58 9.52 -0.46
CA LEU A 100 8.70 8.47 0.06
C LEU A 100 9.54 7.41 0.73
N THR A 101 9.14 7.00 1.94
CA THR A 101 9.74 5.91 2.69
C THR A 101 8.68 4.86 2.95
N LEU A 102 9.06 3.59 2.85
CA LEU A 102 8.13 2.49 3.11
C LEU A 102 8.86 1.31 3.76
N HIS A 103 8.07 0.41 4.33
CA HIS A 103 8.55 -0.89 4.78
C HIS A 103 7.89 -1.97 3.93
N VAL A 104 8.65 -3.01 3.58
CA VAL A 104 8.14 -4.16 2.84
C VAL A 104 8.74 -5.42 3.45
N TYR A 105 7.92 -6.46 3.64
CA TYR A 105 8.42 -7.72 4.16
C TYR A 105 9.37 -8.38 3.17
N ARG A 106 10.49 -8.89 3.70
CA ARG A 106 11.48 -9.59 2.88
C ARG A 106 10.87 -10.80 2.17
N GLN A 107 9.91 -11.45 2.81
CA GLN A 107 9.22 -12.61 2.25
C GLN A 107 8.17 -12.25 1.20
N ASN A 108 8.04 -10.96 0.86
CA ASN A 108 7.22 -10.49 -0.23
C ASN A 108 8.13 -9.91 -1.35
N PRO A 109 8.85 -10.77 -2.09
CA PRO A 109 9.82 -10.30 -3.09
C PRO A 109 9.15 -9.59 -4.28
N ARG A 110 7.88 -9.90 -4.56
CA ARG A 110 7.14 -9.24 -5.63
C ARG A 110 6.96 -7.75 -5.33
N ALA A 111 6.60 -7.40 -4.10
CA ALA A 111 6.45 -6.00 -3.70
C ALA A 111 7.80 -5.28 -3.73
N ALA A 112 8.86 -5.90 -3.19
CA ALA A 112 10.19 -5.31 -3.22
C ALA A 112 10.67 -5.06 -4.66
N ALA A 113 10.43 -6.00 -5.57
CA ALA A 113 10.79 -5.85 -6.97
C ALA A 113 10.00 -4.71 -7.64
N PHE A 114 8.71 -4.59 -7.32
CA PHE A 114 7.88 -3.50 -7.81
C PHE A 114 8.47 -2.14 -7.41
N TYR A 115 8.77 -1.97 -6.13
CA TYR A 115 9.29 -0.69 -5.65
C TYR A 115 10.68 -0.38 -6.23
N ARG A 116 11.54 -1.40 -6.40
CA ARG A 116 12.84 -1.20 -7.06
C ARG A 116 12.68 -0.71 -8.49
N ARG A 117 11.77 -1.30 -9.25
CA ARG A 117 11.49 -0.86 -10.62
C ARG A 117 11.00 0.58 -10.67
N GLU A 118 10.31 1.01 -9.62
CA GLU A 118 9.77 2.37 -9.53
C GLU A 118 10.75 3.37 -8.90
N GLY A 119 12.01 2.97 -8.70
CA GLY A 119 13.07 3.88 -8.28
C GLY A 119 13.39 3.88 -6.80
N PHE A 120 12.80 2.99 -6.01
CA PHE A 120 13.13 2.87 -4.59
C PHE A 120 14.41 2.06 -4.40
N ALA A 121 15.18 2.44 -3.37
CA ALA A 121 16.39 1.72 -2.97
C ALA A 121 16.26 1.27 -1.52
N VAL A 122 16.86 0.13 -1.19
CA VAL A 122 16.89 -0.37 0.18
C VAL A 122 17.82 0.53 1.00
N ALA A 123 17.30 1.10 2.08
CA ALA A 123 18.05 1.96 2.98
C ALA A 123 18.43 1.24 4.28
N ALA A 124 17.64 0.26 4.71
CA ALA A 124 17.90 -0.48 5.94
C ALA A 124 17.17 -1.82 5.92
N GLU A 125 17.60 -2.73 6.80
CA GLU A 125 16.91 -3.97 7.06
C GLU A 125 16.65 -4.07 8.56
N GLY A 126 15.54 -4.72 8.93
CA GLY A 126 15.17 -4.87 10.33
C GLY A 126 14.10 -5.94 10.48
N ILE A 127 13.42 -5.89 11.61
CA ILE A 127 12.36 -6.84 11.95
C ILE A 127 11.13 -6.03 12.34
N ASP A 128 9.97 -6.39 11.77
CA ASP A 128 8.70 -5.82 12.17
C ASP A 128 8.41 -6.28 13.62
N PRO A 129 8.35 -5.38 14.59
CA PRO A 129 8.13 -5.78 15.98
C PRO A 129 6.77 -6.42 16.25
N ASP A 130 5.78 -6.15 15.39
CA ASP A 130 4.43 -6.70 15.58
C ASP A 130 4.31 -8.14 15.08
N THR A 131 5.00 -8.49 14.01
CA THR A 131 4.90 -9.81 13.39
C THR A 131 6.15 -10.68 13.57
N GLY A 132 7.28 -10.07 13.94
CA GLY A 132 8.56 -10.77 14.03
C GLY A 132 9.19 -11.09 12.68
N GLN A 133 8.64 -10.59 11.59
CA GLN A 133 9.11 -10.90 10.24
C GLN A 133 10.18 -9.91 9.78
N PRO A 134 11.20 -10.41 9.04
CA PRO A 134 12.21 -9.51 8.45
C PRO A 134 11.56 -8.53 7.46
N GLU A 135 11.98 -7.27 7.53
CA GLU A 135 11.48 -6.25 6.60
C GLU A 135 12.60 -5.37 6.08
N LEU A 136 12.35 -4.77 4.94
CA LEU A 136 13.24 -3.81 4.30
C LEU A 136 12.63 -2.43 4.41
N THR A 137 13.46 -1.44 4.71
CA THR A 137 13.09 -0.02 4.59
C THR A 137 13.57 0.45 3.23
N MET A 138 12.67 0.99 2.42
CA MET A 138 13.00 1.47 1.09
C MET A 138 12.67 2.94 0.96
N VAL A 139 13.47 3.67 0.20
CA VAL A 139 13.35 5.12 0.04
C VAL A 139 13.41 5.48 -1.44
N TRP A 140 12.55 6.41 -1.83
CA TRP A 140 12.58 7.07 -3.12
C TRP A 140 12.67 8.58 -2.90
N ARG A 141 13.49 9.27 -3.70
CA ARG A 141 13.62 10.72 -3.66
C ARG A 141 13.39 11.28 -5.06
N ARG A 142 12.66 12.38 -5.13
CA ARG A 142 12.43 13.08 -6.40
C ARG A 142 13.77 13.60 -6.92
N ALA A 143 14.01 13.41 -8.21
CA ALA A 143 15.18 14.00 -8.86
C ALA A 143 15.02 15.51 -8.96
N ASP A 144 16.12 16.23 -8.77
CA ASP A 144 16.15 17.69 -8.88
C ASP A 144 16.15 18.16 -10.34
#